data_39ae20aaa5354e8c1949bd7105932442
#
_entry.id   39ae20aaa5354e8c1949bd7105932442
#
_cell.length_a   1.000
_cell.length_b   1.000
_cell.length_c   1.000
_cell.angle_alpha   90.00
_cell.angle_beta   90.00
_cell.angle_gamma   90.00
#
_symmetry.space_group_name_H-M   'P 1'
#
loop_
_entity.id
_entity.type
_entity.pdbx_description
1 polymer ?
#
loop_
_entity_poly.entity_id
_entity_poly.type
_entity_poly.pdbx_seq_one_letter_code
_entity_poly.pdbx_strand_id
1 'polypeptide(L)'
;MKLAKFLDKYDTVIFDMDGVITSEQNYWNCAALTVWEYLNYNSGQKINAAECMQNISKIRSRVFSDDELISVLKGKGVNSNWDLGYVTVLIAWICNGKTDWNYFDKVLEYARSLSDNIIDEYDNLAIKCAEKTGFDYEWLKRNGTMW
;
A
#
# COMPACT_ATOMS: atom_id res chain seq x y z
N MET A 1 -20.08 -24.70 -23.35
CA MET A 1 -20.73 -24.33 -24.64
C MET A 1 -21.74 -23.15 -24.54
N LYS A 2 -21.94 -22.53 -23.38
CA LYS A 2 -22.81 -21.33 -23.23
C LYS A 2 -22.08 -20.01 -23.50
N LEU A 3 -20.76 -19.96 -23.33
CA LEU A 3 -19.96 -18.76 -23.50
C LEU A 3 -19.88 -18.30 -24.97
N ALA A 4 -19.72 -19.22 -25.90
CA ALA A 4 -19.62 -18.89 -27.32
C ALA A 4 -20.87 -18.15 -27.85
N LYS A 5 -22.07 -18.60 -27.48
CA LYS A 5 -23.34 -17.96 -27.89
C LYS A 5 -23.54 -16.56 -27.24
N PHE A 6 -22.90 -16.31 -26.14
CA PHE A 6 -22.92 -14.98 -25.49
C PHE A 6 -22.04 -13.99 -26.25
N LEU A 7 -20.86 -14.44 -26.68
CA LEU A 7 -19.90 -13.62 -27.41
C LEU A 7 -20.35 -13.22 -28.80
N ASP A 8 -21.20 -14.04 -29.46
CA ASP A 8 -21.79 -13.74 -30.79
C ASP A 8 -22.61 -12.43 -30.85
N LYS A 9 -22.90 -11.82 -29.71
CA LYS A 9 -23.65 -10.55 -29.60
C LYS A 9 -22.78 -9.31 -29.52
N TYR A 10 -21.47 -9.48 -29.44
CA TYR A 10 -20.52 -8.39 -29.21
C TYR A 10 -19.44 -8.39 -30.28
N ASP A 11 -19.20 -7.21 -30.85
CA ASP A 11 -18.14 -6.99 -31.86
C ASP A 11 -16.77 -6.75 -31.21
N THR A 12 -16.76 -6.43 -29.92
CA THR A 12 -15.54 -6.07 -29.17
C THR A 12 -15.58 -6.68 -27.79
N VAL A 13 -14.45 -7.23 -27.35
CA VAL A 13 -14.22 -7.72 -25.99
C VAL A 13 -13.01 -7.01 -25.43
N ILE A 14 -13.19 -6.35 -24.30
CA ILE A 14 -12.11 -5.64 -23.58
C ILE A 14 -11.82 -6.44 -22.31
N PHE A 15 -10.54 -6.80 -22.13
CA PHE A 15 -10.07 -7.46 -20.93
C PHE A 15 -9.31 -6.46 -20.06
N ASP A 16 -9.58 -6.48 -18.75
CA ASP A 16 -8.69 -5.89 -17.79
C ASP A 16 -7.40 -6.71 -17.72
N MET A 17 -6.26 -6.04 -17.62
CA MET A 17 -4.96 -6.69 -17.59
C MET A 17 -4.57 -7.07 -16.16
N ASP A 18 -4.66 -6.12 -15.24
CA ASP A 18 -4.15 -6.28 -13.88
C ASP A 18 -5.11 -7.10 -13.01
N GLY A 19 -4.60 -8.18 -12.44
CA GLY A 19 -5.39 -9.10 -11.63
C GLY A 19 -6.30 -10.05 -12.45
N VAL A 20 -6.47 -9.83 -13.76
CA VAL A 20 -7.28 -10.69 -14.65
C VAL A 20 -6.40 -11.53 -15.59
N ILE A 21 -5.47 -10.87 -16.30
CA ILE A 21 -4.54 -11.53 -17.22
C ILE A 21 -3.15 -11.64 -16.58
N THR A 22 -2.72 -10.60 -15.85
CA THR A 22 -1.45 -10.56 -15.14
C THR A 22 -1.66 -10.66 -13.64
N SER A 23 -0.67 -11.20 -12.93
CA SER A 23 -0.69 -11.25 -11.47
C SER A 23 -0.29 -9.90 -10.88
N GLU A 24 -1.08 -9.37 -9.95
CA GLU A 24 -0.73 -8.17 -9.19
C GLU A 24 0.40 -8.39 -8.17
N GLN A 25 0.86 -9.63 -7.96
CA GLN A 25 1.86 -9.95 -6.94
C GLN A 25 3.16 -9.16 -7.08
N ASN A 26 3.62 -8.91 -8.29
CA ASN A 26 4.83 -8.13 -8.53
C ASN A 26 4.65 -6.66 -8.12
N TYR A 27 3.49 -6.10 -8.36
CA TYR A 27 3.16 -4.73 -7.94
C TYR A 27 3.09 -4.64 -6.41
N TRP A 28 2.48 -5.62 -5.75
CA TRP A 28 2.45 -5.68 -4.28
C TRP A 28 3.83 -5.87 -3.67
N ASN A 29 4.69 -6.65 -4.32
CA ASN A 29 6.10 -6.78 -3.93
C ASN A 29 6.84 -5.44 -4.04
N CYS A 30 6.63 -4.69 -5.12
CA CYS A 30 7.22 -3.36 -5.28
C CYS A 30 6.70 -2.39 -4.21
N ALA A 31 5.39 -2.36 -3.97
CA ALA A 31 4.80 -1.52 -2.92
C ALA A 31 5.37 -1.88 -1.54
N ALA A 32 5.50 -3.16 -1.22
CA ALA A 32 6.10 -3.61 0.04
C ALA A 32 7.56 -3.18 0.19
N LEU A 33 8.35 -3.29 -0.88
CA LEU A 33 9.74 -2.82 -0.89
C LEU A 33 9.83 -1.31 -0.68
N THR A 34 8.97 -0.55 -1.35
CA THR A 34 8.93 0.91 -1.20
C THR A 34 8.62 1.30 0.24
N VAL A 35 7.59 0.71 0.84
CA VAL A 35 7.26 0.92 2.26
C VAL A 35 8.43 0.55 3.16
N TRP A 36 9.02 -0.63 2.94
CA TRP A 36 10.16 -1.12 3.69
C TRP A 36 11.36 -0.17 3.61
N GLU A 37 11.71 0.26 2.40
CA GLU A 37 12.81 1.19 2.15
C GLU A 37 12.58 2.52 2.84
N TYR A 38 11.40 3.09 2.69
CA TYR A 38 11.03 4.38 3.25
C TYR A 38 11.12 4.39 4.78
N LEU A 39 10.62 3.36 5.43
CA LEU A 39 10.66 3.23 6.88
C LEU A 39 12.08 3.01 7.39
N ASN A 40 12.88 2.18 6.70
CA ASN A 40 14.27 1.91 7.08
C ASN A 40 15.19 3.10 6.82
N TYR A 41 15.02 3.82 5.72
CA TYR A 41 15.80 5.02 5.44
C TYR A 41 15.65 6.07 6.54
N ASN A 42 14.43 6.29 6.98
CA ASN A 42 14.12 7.25 8.05
C ASN A 42 14.56 6.76 9.45
N SER A 43 14.76 5.47 9.66
CA SER A 43 15.34 4.91 10.88
C SER A 43 16.87 4.92 10.89
N GLY A 44 17.52 5.34 9.79
CA GLY A 44 18.98 5.35 9.65
C GLY A 44 19.60 3.98 9.38
N GLN A 45 18.80 2.96 9.10
CA GLN A 45 19.32 1.63 8.76
C GLN A 45 19.84 1.60 7.31
N LYS A 46 20.97 0.91 7.10
CA LYS A 46 21.47 0.68 5.75
C LYS A 46 20.66 -0.43 5.08
N ILE A 47 20.16 -0.13 3.90
CA ILE A 47 19.39 -1.07 3.09
C ILE A 47 20.31 -1.72 2.08
N ASN A 48 20.29 -3.06 2.04
CA ASN A 48 20.98 -3.86 1.03
C ASN A 48 19.95 -4.35 0.00
N ALA A 49 19.96 -3.80 -1.20
CA ALA A 49 19.00 -4.13 -2.25
C ALA A 49 18.99 -5.62 -2.61
N ALA A 50 20.17 -6.29 -2.66
CA ALA A 50 20.24 -7.70 -2.97
C ALA A 50 19.60 -8.56 -1.87
N GLU A 51 19.79 -8.19 -0.61
CA GLU A 51 19.17 -8.85 0.53
C GLU A 51 17.66 -8.65 0.56
N CYS A 52 17.20 -7.44 0.25
CA CYS A 52 15.76 -7.15 0.13
C CYS A 52 15.12 -8.01 -0.96
N MET A 53 15.73 -8.13 -2.12
CA MET A 53 15.22 -8.95 -3.21
C MET A 53 15.16 -10.44 -2.86
N GLN A 54 16.14 -10.97 -2.14
CA GLN A 54 16.13 -12.36 -1.65
C GLN A 54 15.03 -12.61 -0.59
N ASN A 55 14.64 -11.59 0.16
CA ASN A 55 13.66 -11.68 1.22
C ASN A 55 12.32 -11.03 0.89
N ILE A 56 12.04 -10.75 -0.38
CA ILE A 56 10.87 -10.00 -0.84
C ILE A 56 9.54 -10.56 -0.27
N SER A 57 9.36 -11.87 -0.28
CA SER A 57 8.15 -12.50 0.25
C SER A 57 7.98 -12.28 1.75
N LYS A 58 9.07 -12.30 2.52
CA LYS A 58 9.04 -12.03 3.97
C LYS A 58 8.76 -10.56 4.25
N ILE A 59 9.36 -9.66 3.45
CA ILE A 59 9.11 -8.22 3.55
C ILE A 59 7.64 -7.94 3.28
N ARG A 60 7.09 -8.47 2.19
CA ARG A 60 5.68 -8.31 1.84
C ARG A 60 4.76 -8.86 2.93
N SER A 61 4.97 -10.09 3.36
CA SER A 61 4.20 -10.71 4.44
C SER A 61 4.19 -9.82 5.69
N ARG A 62 5.34 -9.27 6.07
CA ARG A 62 5.45 -8.41 7.23
C ARG A 62 4.78 -7.04 7.03
N VAL A 63 5.04 -6.37 5.90
CA VAL A 63 4.49 -5.03 5.61
C VAL A 63 2.98 -5.08 5.49
N PHE A 64 2.45 -6.12 4.85
CA PHE A 64 1.03 -6.23 4.54
C PHE A 64 0.27 -7.27 5.37
N SER A 65 0.87 -7.75 6.47
CA SER A 65 0.24 -8.73 7.38
C SER A 65 -0.33 -9.92 6.60
N ASP A 66 0.53 -10.63 5.85
CA ASP A 66 0.16 -11.75 4.97
C ASP A 66 -0.93 -11.39 3.94
N ASP A 67 -0.84 -10.18 3.38
CA ASP A 67 -1.77 -9.57 2.41
C ASP A 67 -3.13 -9.14 2.99
N GLU A 68 -3.36 -9.30 4.28
CA GLU A 68 -4.62 -8.90 4.90
C GLU A 68 -4.81 -7.38 4.85
N LEU A 69 -3.74 -6.60 5.07
CA LEU A 69 -3.78 -5.15 4.96
C LEU A 69 -4.15 -4.70 3.54
N ILE A 70 -3.65 -5.38 2.51
CA ILE A 70 -4.01 -5.10 1.11
C ILE A 70 -5.52 -5.27 0.92
N SER A 71 -6.07 -6.38 1.41
CA SER A 71 -7.50 -6.68 1.30
C SER A 71 -8.36 -5.63 2.00
N VAL A 72 -7.95 -5.20 3.20
CA VAL A 72 -8.64 -4.15 3.98
C VAL A 72 -8.60 -2.82 3.24
N LEU A 73 -7.44 -2.38 2.76
CA LEU A 73 -7.29 -1.10 2.09
C LEU A 73 -8.01 -1.07 0.73
N LYS A 74 -7.91 -2.14 -0.06
CA LYS A 74 -8.68 -2.27 -1.32
C LYS A 74 -10.18 -2.24 -1.06
N GLY A 75 -10.67 -2.93 -0.04
CA GLY A 75 -12.08 -2.89 0.36
C GLY A 75 -12.57 -1.50 0.77
N LYS A 76 -11.66 -0.58 1.10
CA LYS A 76 -11.93 0.82 1.48
C LYS A 76 -11.57 1.83 0.37
N GLY A 77 -11.46 1.38 -0.87
CA GLY A 77 -11.30 2.23 -2.06
C GLY A 77 -9.85 2.47 -2.51
N VAL A 78 -8.84 1.93 -1.83
CA VAL A 78 -7.44 2.07 -2.26
C VAL A 78 -7.14 1.10 -3.40
N ASN A 79 -7.22 1.54 -4.64
CA ASN A 79 -7.09 0.68 -5.82
C ASN A 79 -5.71 0.72 -6.47
N SER A 80 -4.99 1.83 -6.35
CA SER A 80 -3.64 1.93 -6.93
C SER A 80 -2.59 1.35 -5.99
N ASN A 81 -1.55 0.74 -6.55
CA ASN A 81 -0.43 0.20 -5.76
C ASN A 81 0.41 1.32 -5.12
N TRP A 82 0.38 2.51 -5.69
CA TRP A 82 1.02 3.71 -5.13
C TRP A 82 0.28 4.19 -3.88
N ASP A 83 -1.03 4.32 -3.97
CA ASP A 83 -1.86 4.68 -2.82
C ASP A 83 -1.74 3.64 -1.71
N LEU A 84 -1.66 2.35 -2.08
CA LEU A 84 -1.41 1.27 -1.13
C LEU A 84 -0.12 1.49 -0.34
N GLY A 85 0.97 1.79 -1.04
CA GLY A 85 2.26 2.11 -0.41
C GLY A 85 2.19 3.37 0.45
N TYR A 86 1.65 4.44 -0.11
CA TYR A 86 1.52 5.74 0.56
C TYR A 86 0.71 5.65 1.86
N VAL A 87 -0.50 5.11 1.78
CA VAL A 87 -1.38 4.95 2.96
C VAL A 87 -0.74 4.07 4.02
N THR A 88 -0.09 2.98 3.61
CA THR A 88 0.60 2.09 4.55
C THR A 88 1.72 2.82 5.29
N VAL A 89 2.51 3.66 4.61
CA VAL A 89 3.57 4.47 5.25
C VAL A 89 2.96 5.47 6.23
N LEU A 90 1.91 6.20 5.84
CA LEU A 90 1.26 7.16 6.74
C LEU A 90 0.73 6.48 8.00
N ILE A 91 0.02 5.37 7.86
CA ILE A 91 -0.51 4.63 9.01
C ILE A 91 0.63 4.08 9.87
N ALA A 92 1.68 3.52 9.28
CA ALA A 92 2.83 3.03 10.03
C ALA A 92 3.48 4.13 10.87
N TRP A 93 3.64 5.32 10.33
CA TRP A 93 4.17 6.47 11.06
C TRP A 93 3.21 6.99 12.13
N ILE A 94 1.90 7.01 11.87
CA ILE A 94 0.90 7.38 12.87
C ILE A 94 0.96 6.42 14.06
N CYS A 95 1.05 5.11 13.81
CA CYS A 95 1.06 4.09 14.85
C CYS A 95 2.37 4.04 15.64
N ASN A 96 3.51 4.15 14.97
CA ASN A 96 4.81 3.79 15.50
C ASN A 96 5.78 4.99 15.63
N GLY A 97 5.47 6.15 15.04
CA GLY A 97 6.40 7.25 14.90
C GLY A 97 7.54 6.92 13.92
N LYS A 98 8.61 7.73 13.95
CA LYS A 98 9.74 7.62 13.00
C LYS A 98 10.68 6.44 13.23
N THR A 99 10.69 5.85 14.42
CA THR A 99 11.79 5.01 14.89
C THR A 99 11.43 3.55 15.12
N ASP A 100 10.17 3.21 15.26
CA ASP A 100 9.75 1.84 15.56
C ASP A 100 8.70 1.34 14.59
N TRP A 101 9.17 0.71 13.53
CA TRP A 101 8.35 0.13 12.47
C TRP A 101 8.11 -1.38 12.63
N ASN A 102 8.42 -1.95 13.80
CA ASN A 102 8.28 -3.37 14.06
C ASN A 102 6.83 -3.83 14.37
N TYR A 103 5.91 -2.90 14.53
CA TYR A 103 4.55 -3.17 14.99
C TYR A 103 3.52 -3.01 13.87
N PHE A 104 3.60 -3.86 12.83
CA PHE A 104 2.62 -3.86 11.75
C PHE A 104 1.22 -4.34 12.18
N ASP A 105 1.09 -5.07 13.29
CA ASP A 105 -0.22 -5.46 13.85
C ASP A 105 -1.09 -4.23 14.14
N LYS A 106 -0.51 -3.15 14.67
CA LYS A 106 -1.22 -1.90 14.90
C LYS A 106 -1.62 -1.19 13.60
N VAL A 107 -0.84 -1.36 12.53
CA VAL A 107 -1.16 -0.79 11.22
C VAL A 107 -2.43 -1.41 10.66
N LEU A 108 -2.57 -2.72 10.76
CA LEU A 108 -3.76 -3.44 10.32
C LEU A 108 -5.01 -3.04 11.13
N GLU A 109 -4.90 -2.97 12.46
CA GLU A 109 -5.98 -2.51 13.33
C GLU A 109 -6.41 -1.07 13.01
N TYR A 110 -5.44 -0.18 12.83
CA TYR A 110 -5.73 1.20 12.48
C TYR A 110 -6.42 1.30 11.12
N ALA A 111 -5.93 0.57 10.10
CA ALA A 111 -6.56 0.52 8.78
C ALA A 111 -8.02 0.04 8.84
N ARG A 112 -8.30 -0.96 9.67
CA ARG A 112 -9.68 -1.44 9.88
C ARG A 112 -10.60 -0.38 10.52
N SER A 113 -10.06 0.50 11.36
CA SER A 113 -10.81 1.56 12.04
C SER A 113 -11.12 2.78 11.16
N LEU A 114 -10.49 2.91 10.00
CA LEU A 114 -10.75 4.00 9.05
C LEU A 114 -12.12 3.83 8.38
N SER A 115 -12.63 4.92 7.78
CA SER A 115 -13.88 4.87 7.03
C SER A 115 -13.82 3.92 5.83
N ASP A 116 -14.97 3.61 5.26
CA ASP A 116 -15.07 2.73 4.09
C ASP A 116 -14.56 3.39 2.80
N ASN A 117 -14.29 4.69 2.81
CA ASN A 117 -13.65 5.41 1.72
C ASN A 117 -12.43 6.18 2.23
N ILE A 118 -11.28 5.53 2.23
CA ILE A 118 -10.01 6.12 2.71
C ILE A 118 -9.54 7.28 1.83
N ILE A 119 -9.92 7.32 0.55
CA ILE A 119 -9.51 8.39 -0.37
C ILE A 119 -9.94 9.75 0.16
N ASP A 120 -11.12 9.85 0.74
CA ASP A 120 -11.64 11.08 1.34
C ASP A 120 -10.89 11.46 2.65
N GLU A 121 -10.11 10.55 3.20
CA GLU A 121 -9.36 10.78 4.44
C GLU A 121 -7.86 11.02 4.23
N TYR A 122 -7.34 11.01 3.00
CA TYR A 122 -5.90 11.16 2.74
C TYR A 122 -5.30 12.42 3.38
N ASP A 123 -5.96 13.55 3.26
CA ASP A 123 -5.52 14.80 3.87
C ASP A 123 -5.49 14.68 5.41
N ASN A 124 -6.50 14.07 6.01
CA ASN A 124 -6.56 13.84 7.46
C ASN A 124 -5.47 12.88 7.94
N LEU A 125 -5.17 11.83 7.16
CA LEU A 125 -4.07 10.93 7.48
C LEU A 125 -2.72 11.64 7.39
N ALA A 126 -2.51 12.47 6.38
CA ALA A 126 -1.29 13.27 6.24
C ALA A 126 -1.12 14.27 7.39
N ILE A 127 -2.20 14.95 7.81
CA ILE A 127 -2.19 15.86 8.96
C ILE A 127 -1.81 15.10 10.25
N LYS A 128 -2.49 14.00 10.56
CA LYS A 128 -2.19 13.17 11.74
C LYS A 128 -0.76 12.63 11.72
N CYS A 129 -0.27 12.25 10.54
CA CYS A 129 1.11 11.82 10.37
C CYS A 129 2.09 12.97 10.65
N ALA A 130 1.85 14.17 10.13
CA ALA A 130 2.65 15.36 10.38
C ALA A 130 2.72 15.70 11.87
N GLU A 131 1.58 15.72 12.56
CA GLU A 131 1.49 15.95 13.99
C GLU A 131 2.28 14.93 14.81
N LYS A 132 2.18 13.65 14.44
CA LYS A 132 2.84 12.55 15.17
C LYS A 132 4.34 12.50 14.95
N THR A 133 4.80 12.84 13.75
CA THR A 133 6.19 12.66 13.32
C THR A 133 6.99 13.95 13.27
N GLY A 134 6.31 15.11 13.19
CA GLY A 134 6.93 16.41 12.91
C GLY A 134 7.42 16.54 11.46
N PHE A 135 6.94 15.71 10.53
CA PHE A 135 7.16 15.94 9.11
C PHE A 135 6.33 17.13 8.62
N ASP A 136 6.84 17.79 7.59
CA ASP A 136 6.10 18.86 6.92
C ASP A 136 4.87 18.30 6.18
N TYR A 137 3.70 18.88 6.47
CA TYR A 137 2.44 18.42 5.86
C TYR A 137 2.44 18.58 4.33
N GLU A 138 2.92 19.71 3.82
CA GLU A 138 2.98 19.95 2.38
C GLU A 138 3.94 19.00 1.67
N TRP A 139 4.99 18.59 2.36
CA TRP A 139 5.89 17.55 1.87
C TRP A 139 5.19 16.18 1.81
N LEU A 140 4.46 15.79 2.86
CA LEU A 140 3.68 14.54 2.87
C LEU A 140 2.64 14.53 1.77
N LYS A 141 1.90 15.62 1.61
CA LYS A 141 0.86 15.76 0.58
C LYS A 141 1.45 15.67 -0.83
N ARG A 142 2.53 16.40 -1.12
CA ARG A 142 3.19 16.36 -2.44
C ARG A 142 3.71 14.97 -2.79
N ASN A 143 4.26 14.25 -1.82
CA ASN A 143 4.75 12.89 -2.08
C ASN A 143 3.61 11.88 -2.24
N GLY A 144 2.43 12.14 -1.69
CA GLY A 144 1.22 11.35 -1.95
C GLY A 144 0.58 11.62 -3.31
N THR A 145 0.76 12.82 -3.86
CA THR A 145 0.18 13.21 -5.16
C THR A 145 1.15 13.09 -6.35
N MET A 146 2.42 12.81 -6.10
CA MET A 146 3.45 12.62 -7.13
C MET A 146 3.44 11.22 -7.76
N TRP A 147 2.51 10.44 -7.39
CA TRP A 147 2.28 9.08 -7.88
C TRP A 147 0.93 9.04 -8.60
#